data_d76a8d3ab4a5880cfeddee43f9f1d551
#
_entry.id   d76a8d3ab4a5880cfeddee43f9f1d551
#
_cell.length_a   1.000
_cell.length_b   1.000
_cell.length_c   1.000
_cell.angle_alpha   90.00
_cell.angle_beta   90.00
_cell.angle_gamma   90.00
#
_symmetry.space_group_name_H-M   'P 1'
#
loop_
_entity.id
_entity.type
_entity.pdbx_description
1 polymer ?
#
loop_
_entity_poly.entity_id
_entity_poly.type
_entity_poly.pdbx_seq_one_letter_code
_entity_poly.pdbx_strand_id
1 'polypeptide(L)'
;MDRITAYQLTSMMEGVVSRGTARRTVNLAVPSAGKTGTTNDAKDVWFLGFTSNIVAGCYIGHDIPRPLGRGSGGGSMCGPVFNEFMSAVTEIYGGADFIIPQGGKFIKIDRYSGERLPDHADGEHVVAEFFRDGEEPKFGLTFDGGFAMGSNFTLIKPGETVLREIKTTTGETVLVAPKATLGTLSAGGLY
;
A
#
# COMPACT_ATOMS: atom_id res chain seq x y z
N MET A 1 -18.03 1.12 7.00
CA MET A 1 -16.62 1.57 6.85
C MET A 1 -16.65 3.08 6.67
N ASP A 2 -15.76 3.79 7.31
CA ASP A 2 -15.56 5.24 7.12
C ASP A 2 -15.09 5.55 5.69
N ARG A 3 -15.53 6.69 5.13
CA ARG A 3 -15.26 7.05 3.72
C ARG A 3 -13.77 7.24 3.43
N ILE A 4 -13.04 7.84 4.37
CA ILE A 4 -11.59 8.06 4.23
C ILE A 4 -10.87 6.72 4.22
N THR A 5 -11.17 5.84 5.18
CA THR A 5 -10.60 4.49 5.24
C THR A 5 -10.92 3.68 3.98
N ALA A 6 -12.14 3.77 3.46
CA ALA A 6 -12.51 3.11 2.21
C ALA A 6 -11.68 3.62 1.03
N TYR A 7 -11.48 4.94 0.95
CA TYR A 7 -10.70 5.55 -0.12
C TYR A 7 -9.19 5.22 0.01
N GLN A 8 -8.64 5.22 1.23
CA GLN A 8 -7.27 4.78 1.47
C GLN A 8 -7.02 3.36 0.95
N LEU A 9 -7.94 2.43 1.24
CA LEU A 9 -7.87 1.06 0.70
C LEU A 9 -8.01 1.05 -0.82
N THR A 10 -8.91 1.84 -1.38
CA THR A 10 -9.07 1.98 -2.84
C THR A 10 -7.77 2.47 -3.49
N SER A 11 -7.16 3.53 -2.98
CA SER A 11 -5.89 4.08 -3.47
C SER A 11 -4.76 3.05 -3.44
N MET A 12 -4.63 2.31 -2.33
CA MET A 12 -3.65 1.22 -2.25
C MET A 12 -3.93 0.11 -3.28
N MET A 13 -5.20 -0.23 -3.52
CA MET A 13 -5.60 -1.26 -4.49
C MET A 13 -5.48 -0.78 -5.94
N GLU A 14 -5.63 0.52 -6.23
CA GLU A 14 -5.23 1.12 -7.52
C GLU A 14 -3.72 0.91 -7.75
N GLY A 15 -2.92 1.03 -6.68
CA GLY A 15 -1.48 0.74 -6.72
C GLY A 15 -1.16 -0.70 -7.11
N VAL A 16 -1.99 -1.69 -6.79
CA VAL A 16 -1.81 -3.08 -7.22
C VAL A 16 -1.92 -3.21 -8.74
N VAL A 17 -2.83 -2.45 -9.34
CA VAL A 17 -3.04 -2.44 -10.80
C VAL A 17 -1.98 -1.61 -11.51
N SER A 18 -1.68 -0.41 -11.02
CA SER A 18 -0.78 0.52 -11.70
C SER A 18 0.71 0.19 -11.56
N ARG A 19 1.14 -0.33 -10.41
CA ARG A 19 2.56 -0.55 -10.06
C ARG A 19 2.86 -1.87 -9.35
N GLY A 20 1.82 -2.63 -8.97
CA GLY A 20 1.92 -3.85 -8.17
C GLY A 20 1.84 -5.13 -8.98
N THR A 21 1.27 -6.15 -8.35
CA THR A 21 1.23 -7.54 -8.85
C THR A 21 0.34 -7.75 -10.07
N ALA A 22 -0.57 -6.83 -10.37
CA ALA A 22 -1.47 -6.90 -11.54
C ALA A 22 -1.07 -5.93 -12.67
N ARG A 23 -0.01 -5.13 -12.53
CA ARG A 23 0.36 -4.06 -13.47
C ARG A 23 0.59 -4.48 -14.93
N ARG A 24 0.92 -5.76 -15.15
CA ARG A 24 1.20 -6.31 -16.48
C ARG A 24 0.00 -7.00 -17.11
N THR A 25 -1.05 -7.21 -16.34
CA THR A 25 -2.17 -8.08 -16.74
C THR A 25 -3.53 -7.41 -16.62
N VAL A 26 -3.63 -6.31 -15.91
CA VAL A 26 -4.85 -5.51 -15.80
C VAL A 26 -4.55 -4.10 -16.30
N ASN A 27 -5.24 -3.72 -17.39
CA ASN A 27 -5.14 -2.41 -18.01
C ASN A 27 -6.49 -2.06 -18.63
N LEU A 28 -7.36 -1.43 -17.85
CA LEU A 28 -8.69 -0.99 -18.28
C LEU A 28 -8.65 0.46 -18.73
N ALA A 29 -9.58 0.84 -19.60
CA ALA A 29 -9.75 2.22 -20.05
C ALA A 29 -10.31 3.15 -18.95
N VAL A 30 -10.79 2.59 -17.84
CA VAL A 30 -11.34 3.30 -16.69
C VAL A 30 -10.51 3.00 -15.43
N PRO A 31 -10.49 3.90 -14.44
CA PRO A 31 -9.83 3.65 -13.16
C PRO A 31 -10.30 2.35 -12.53
N SER A 32 -9.35 1.56 -12.08
CA SER A 32 -9.62 0.25 -11.48
C SER A 32 -8.69 -0.04 -10.32
N ALA A 33 -9.20 -0.76 -9.37
CA ALA A 33 -8.51 -1.18 -8.17
C ALA A 33 -8.70 -2.68 -7.96
N GLY A 34 -7.79 -3.35 -7.25
CA GLY A 34 -7.95 -4.77 -7.00
C GLY A 34 -6.85 -5.36 -6.14
N LYS A 35 -7.01 -6.64 -5.84
CA LYS A 35 -6.06 -7.39 -5.02
C LYS A 35 -5.91 -8.82 -5.53
N THR A 36 -4.68 -9.26 -5.64
CA THR A 36 -4.33 -10.65 -5.95
C THR A 36 -4.36 -11.50 -4.67
N GLY A 37 -4.76 -12.75 -4.80
CA GLY A 37 -4.61 -13.79 -3.78
C GLY A 37 -3.88 -14.99 -4.36
N THR A 38 -3.04 -15.63 -3.58
CA THR A 38 -2.35 -16.88 -3.93
C THR A 38 -2.18 -17.67 -2.65
N THR A 39 -2.73 -18.89 -2.62
CA THR A 39 -2.54 -19.79 -1.47
C THR A 39 -1.16 -20.39 -1.46
N ASN A 40 -0.77 -21.00 -0.33
CA ASN A 40 0.49 -21.73 -0.21
C ASN A 40 0.59 -22.80 -1.32
N ASP A 41 1.79 -22.92 -1.90
CA ASP A 41 2.07 -23.80 -3.06
C ASP A 41 1.28 -23.43 -4.33
N ALA A 42 0.67 -22.24 -4.39
CA ALA A 42 -0.16 -21.79 -5.50
C ALA A 42 -1.22 -22.86 -5.91
N LYS A 43 -1.94 -23.39 -4.95
CA LYS A 43 -3.05 -24.34 -5.19
C LYS A 43 -4.28 -23.64 -5.70
N ASP A 44 -4.51 -22.43 -5.22
CA ASP A 44 -5.61 -21.55 -5.62
C ASP A 44 -5.09 -20.14 -5.83
N VAL A 45 -5.61 -19.48 -6.86
CA VAL A 45 -5.29 -18.10 -7.16
C VAL A 45 -6.56 -17.29 -7.35
N TRP A 46 -6.49 -16.03 -6.93
CA TRP A 46 -7.58 -15.09 -6.96
C TRP A 46 -7.15 -13.75 -7.53
N PHE A 47 -8.07 -13.08 -8.18
CA PHE A 47 -8.04 -11.65 -8.36
C PHE A 47 -9.44 -11.09 -8.12
N LEU A 48 -9.56 -10.20 -7.15
CA LEU A 48 -10.76 -9.41 -6.90
C LEU A 48 -10.46 -7.96 -7.28
N GLY A 49 -11.26 -7.40 -8.15
CA GLY A 49 -11.08 -6.03 -8.60
C GLY A 49 -12.40 -5.31 -8.87
N PHE A 50 -12.32 -4.01 -8.97
CA PHE A 50 -13.49 -3.17 -9.16
C PHE A 50 -13.16 -1.86 -9.88
N THR A 51 -14.18 -1.28 -10.45
CA THR A 51 -14.25 0.11 -10.91
C THR A 51 -15.19 0.88 -9.98
N SER A 52 -15.54 2.12 -10.32
CA SER A 52 -16.49 2.91 -9.52
C SER A 52 -17.86 2.27 -9.35
N ASN A 53 -18.26 1.38 -10.26
CA ASN A 53 -19.64 0.85 -10.33
C ASN A 53 -19.74 -0.67 -10.51
N ILE A 54 -18.64 -1.37 -10.73
CA ILE A 54 -18.63 -2.81 -10.99
C ILE A 54 -17.55 -3.48 -10.15
N VAL A 55 -17.89 -4.60 -9.52
CA VAL A 55 -16.97 -5.50 -8.82
C VAL A 55 -17.00 -6.84 -9.51
N ALA A 56 -15.83 -7.41 -9.77
CA ALA A 56 -15.69 -8.75 -10.32
C ALA A 56 -14.56 -9.52 -9.64
N GLY A 57 -14.67 -10.84 -9.67
CA GLY A 57 -13.67 -11.75 -9.11
C GLY A 57 -13.35 -12.89 -10.07
N CYS A 58 -12.10 -13.27 -10.12
CA CYS A 58 -11.63 -14.48 -10.77
C CYS A 58 -11.02 -15.41 -9.74
N TYR A 59 -11.38 -16.67 -9.81
CA TYR A 59 -10.81 -17.77 -9.04
C TYR A 59 -10.37 -18.87 -9.99
N ILE A 60 -9.19 -19.42 -9.76
CA ILE A 60 -8.69 -20.61 -10.47
C ILE A 60 -8.08 -21.56 -9.43
N GLY A 61 -8.55 -22.79 -9.44
CA GLY A 61 -8.10 -23.84 -8.55
C GLY A 61 -8.53 -25.21 -9.08
N HIS A 62 -8.09 -26.28 -8.45
CA HIS A 62 -8.55 -27.65 -8.72
C HIS A 62 -9.54 -28.09 -7.65
N ASP A 63 -10.53 -28.92 -8.01
CA ASP A 63 -11.50 -29.50 -7.06
C ASP A 63 -10.80 -30.27 -5.92
N ILE A 64 -9.73 -30.98 -6.26
CA ILE A 64 -8.81 -31.57 -5.27
C ILE A 64 -7.58 -30.68 -5.24
N PRO A 65 -7.28 -29.97 -4.13
CA PRO A 65 -6.21 -29.00 -4.05
C PRO A 65 -4.84 -29.57 -4.42
N ARG A 66 -4.24 -29.05 -5.48
CA ARG A 66 -2.90 -29.37 -5.95
C ARG A 66 -2.26 -28.13 -6.59
N PRO A 67 -0.93 -28.03 -6.60
CA PRO A 67 -0.26 -26.88 -7.21
C PRO A 67 -0.66 -26.67 -8.66
N LEU A 68 -0.93 -25.41 -9.04
CA LEU A 68 -1.28 -24.99 -10.40
C LEU A 68 -0.07 -24.94 -11.34
N GLY A 69 1.15 -25.05 -10.79
CA GLY A 69 2.39 -25.05 -11.53
C GLY A 69 3.31 -23.88 -11.18
N ARG A 70 4.50 -23.87 -11.79
CA ARG A 70 5.51 -22.84 -11.54
C ARG A 70 5.06 -21.49 -12.10
N GLY A 71 5.22 -20.42 -11.31
CA GLY A 71 4.87 -19.07 -11.72
C GLY A 71 3.37 -18.75 -11.64
N SER A 72 2.54 -19.67 -11.12
CA SER A 72 1.14 -19.42 -10.89
C SER A 72 0.92 -18.40 -9.79
N GLY A 73 0.08 -17.41 -10.05
CA GLY A 73 -0.28 -16.37 -9.09
C GLY A 73 -1.55 -15.64 -9.54
N GLY A 74 -2.22 -14.97 -8.61
CA GLY A 74 -3.46 -14.25 -8.89
C GLY A 74 -3.30 -13.23 -10.02
N GLY A 75 -2.19 -12.49 -10.05
CA GLY A 75 -1.91 -11.51 -11.09
C GLY A 75 -1.64 -12.15 -12.46
N SER A 76 -0.88 -13.27 -12.51
CA SER A 76 -0.52 -13.90 -13.78
C SER A 76 -1.63 -14.74 -14.40
N MET A 77 -2.48 -15.37 -13.60
CA MET A 77 -3.54 -16.26 -14.08
C MET A 77 -4.92 -15.60 -14.10
N CYS A 78 -5.33 -15.00 -12.99
CA CYS A 78 -6.64 -14.34 -12.89
C CYS A 78 -6.64 -12.92 -13.47
N GLY A 79 -5.51 -12.21 -13.45
CA GLY A 79 -5.42 -10.85 -13.99
C GLY A 79 -5.87 -10.74 -15.45
N PRO A 80 -5.39 -11.57 -16.41
CA PRO A 80 -5.83 -11.53 -17.79
C PRO A 80 -7.32 -11.81 -17.95
N VAL A 81 -7.87 -12.81 -17.22
CA VAL A 81 -9.29 -13.16 -17.27
C VAL A 81 -10.15 -11.99 -16.79
N PHE A 82 -9.77 -11.42 -15.65
CA PHE A 82 -10.42 -10.23 -15.12
C PHE A 82 -10.36 -9.06 -16.11
N ASN A 83 -9.22 -8.81 -16.71
CA ASN A 83 -9.03 -7.71 -17.65
C ASN A 83 -9.94 -7.86 -18.88
N GLU A 84 -9.99 -9.05 -19.48
CA GLU A 84 -10.83 -9.32 -20.65
C GLU A 84 -12.31 -9.13 -20.31
N PHE A 85 -12.78 -9.73 -19.23
CA PHE A 85 -14.15 -9.59 -18.75
C PHE A 85 -14.51 -8.12 -18.48
N MET A 86 -13.68 -7.43 -17.68
CA MET A 86 -13.97 -6.04 -17.29
C MET A 86 -13.83 -5.06 -18.46
N SER A 87 -12.97 -5.31 -19.44
CA SER A 87 -12.90 -4.49 -20.64
C SER A 87 -14.25 -4.51 -21.40
N ALA A 88 -14.82 -5.69 -21.63
CA ALA A 88 -16.12 -5.82 -22.28
C ALA A 88 -17.26 -5.20 -21.43
N VAL A 89 -17.23 -5.37 -20.12
CA VAL A 89 -18.27 -4.87 -19.24
C VAL A 89 -18.22 -3.34 -19.10
N THR A 90 -17.02 -2.75 -19.03
CA THR A 90 -16.86 -1.31 -18.92
C THR A 90 -17.19 -0.56 -20.22
N GLU A 91 -17.15 -1.21 -21.38
CA GLU A 91 -17.67 -0.65 -22.64
C GLU A 91 -19.19 -0.40 -22.56
N ILE A 92 -19.91 -1.27 -21.82
CA ILE A 92 -21.38 -1.19 -21.70
C ILE A 92 -21.80 -0.27 -20.54
N TYR A 93 -21.17 -0.43 -19.38
CA TYR A 93 -21.58 0.20 -18.12
C TYR A 93 -20.71 1.40 -17.72
N GLY A 94 -19.62 1.63 -18.45
CA GLY A 94 -18.69 2.71 -18.16
C GLY A 94 -17.92 2.54 -16.85
N GLY A 95 -17.34 3.63 -16.41
CA GLY A 95 -16.63 3.78 -15.14
C GLY A 95 -16.23 5.25 -14.98
N ALA A 96 -16.17 5.71 -13.75
CA ALA A 96 -15.74 7.06 -13.41
C ALA A 96 -14.55 7.01 -12.46
N ASP A 97 -13.91 8.14 -12.20
CA ASP A 97 -12.90 8.26 -11.18
C ASP A 97 -13.46 7.93 -9.80
N PHE A 98 -12.62 7.35 -8.95
CA PHE A 98 -12.98 7.13 -7.56
C PHE A 98 -13.11 8.47 -6.84
N ILE A 99 -14.19 8.63 -6.07
CA ILE A 99 -14.48 9.90 -5.39
C ILE A 99 -13.52 10.07 -4.21
N ILE A 100 -12.69 11.11 -4.28
CA ILE A 100 -11.77 11.49 -3.20
C ILE A 100 -12.59 12.14 -2.07
N PRO A 101 -12.61 11.58 -0.85
CA PRO A 101 -13.34 12.19 0.27
C PRO A 101 -12.61 13.43 0.81
N GLN A 102 -13.36 14.32 1.45
CA GLN A 102 -12.78 15.41 2.22
C GLN A 102 -12.20 14.88 3.55
N GLY A 103 -11.26 15.60 4.14
CA GLY A 103 -10.62 15.25 5.42
C GLY A 103 -9.36 14.42 5.29
N GLY A 104 -8.70 14.52 4.14
CA GLY A 104 -7.41 13.94 3.87
C GLY A 104 -6.76 14.55 2.63
N LYS A 105 -5.52 14.16 2.38
CA LYS A 105 -4.71 14.67 1.26
C LYS A 105 -3.70 13.63 0.78
N PHE A 106 -3.25 13.79 -0.45
CA PHE A 106 -2.16 13.00 -0.99
C PHE A 106 -0.82 13.52 -0.48
N ILE A 107 0.01 12.61 0.00
CA ILE A 107 1.38 12.86 0.45
C ILE A 107 2.31 11.97 -0.35
N LYS A 108 3.40 12.56 -0.86
CA LYS A 108 4.46 11.80 -1.51
C LYS A 108 5.29 11.06 -0.48
N ILE A 109 5.44 9.76 -0.69
CA ILE A 109 6.25 8.87 0.14
C ILE A 109 7.18 8.03 -0.73
N ASP A 110 8.26 7.58 -0.14
CA ASP A 110 9.07 6.53 -0.72
C ASP A 110 8.34 5.19 -0.60
N ARG A 111 8.10 4.51 -1.72
CA ARG A 111 7.28 3.27 -1.77
C ARG A 111 7.90 2.09 -1.02
N TYR A 112 9.18 2.12 -0.71
CA TYR A 112 9.88 1.04 -0.05
C TYR A 112 10.04 1.28 1.44
N SER A 113 10.40 2.51 1.82
CA SER A 113 10.62 2.88 3.23
C SER A 113 9.37 3.46 3.90
N GLY A 114 8.39 3.95 3.12
CA GLY A 114 7.24 4.69 3.64
C GLY A 114 7.60 6.10 4.15
N GLU A 115 8.83 6.54 3.96
CA GLU A 115 9.28 7.86 4.39
C GLU A 115 8.57 8.96 3.61
N ARG A 116 8.11 9.99 4.31
CA ARG A 116 7.56 11.18 3.68
C ARG A 116 8.62 11.92 2.89
N LEU A 117 8.30 12.19 1.64
CA LEU A 117 9.13 12.95 0.71
C LEU A 117 8.62 14.39 0.54
N PRO A 118 9.50 15.32 0.14
CA PRO A 118 9.09 16.66 -0.24
C PRO A 118 8.12 16.66 -1.43
N ASP A 119 7.25 17.66 -1.53
CA ASP A 119 6.23 17.75 -2.59
C ASP A 119 6.82 17.80 -4.00
N HIS A 120 8.04 18.30 -4.15
CA HIS A 120 8.78 18.35 -5.42
C HIS A 120 9.53 17.05 -5.74
N ALA A 121 9.52 16.05 -4.83
CA ALA A 121 10.17 14.76 -5.09
C ALA A 121 9.52 14.09 -6.30
N ASP A 122 10.35 13.45 -7.11
CA ASP A 122 9.94 12.70 -8.30
C ASP A 122 10.84 11.47 -8.48
N GLY A 123 10.40 10.51 -9.27
CA GLY A 123 11.16 9.31 -9.54
C GLY A 123 10.35 8.02 -9.37
N GLU A 124 10.93 6.91 -9.78
CA GLU A 124 10.28 5.60 -9.85
C GLU A 124 9.84 5.05 -8.47
N HIS A 125 10.50 5.47 -7.40
CA HIS A 125 10.21 5.08 -6.02
C HIS A 125 9.25 6.04 -5.30
N VAL A 126 8.90 7.17 -5.91
CA VAL A 126 7.96 8.13 -5.34
C VAL A 126 6.54 7.72 -5.63
N VAL A 127 5.71 7.63 -4.60
CA VAL A 127 4.28 7.37 -4.74
C VAL A 127 3.50 8.40 -3.92
N ALA A 128 2.34 8.80 -4.45
CA ALA A 128 1.39 9.63 -3.72
C ALA A 128 0.34 8.70 -3.09
N GLU A 129 0.26 8.69 -1.78
CA GLU A 129 -0.75 7.95 -1.03
C GLU A 129 -1.65 8.90 -0.26
N PHE A 130 -2.91 8.50 -0.06
CA PHE A 130 -3.92 9.32 0.60
C PHE A 130 -3.87 9.12 2.12
N PHE A 131 -3.67 10.20 2.86
CA PHE A 131 -3.62 10.20 4.31
C PHE A 131 -4.76 11.07 4.87
N ARG A 132 -5.35 10.62 5.98
CA ARG A 132 -6.30 11.41 6.76
C ARG A 132 -5.59 12.62 7.36
N ASP A 133 -6.25 13.75 7.43
CA ASP A 133 -5.70 14.95 8.07
C ASP A 133 -5.31 14.65 9.53
N GLY A 134 -4.06 14.94 9.88
CA GLY A 134 -3.47 14.66 11.19
C GLY A 134 -2.82 13.28 11.35
N GLU A 135 -2.97 12.38 10.36
CA GLU A 135 -2.36 11.04 10.35
C GLU A 135 -1.22 10.93 9.31
N GLU A 136 -0.75 12.06 8.78
CA GLU A 136 0.29 12.08 7.77
C GLU A 136 1.62 11.54 8.32
N PRO A 137 2.39 10.79 7.51
CA PRO A 137 3.72 10.33 7.92
C PRO A 137 4.61 11.53 8.21
N LYS A 138 5.40 11.42 9.27
CA LYS A 138 6.37 12.45 9.67
C LYS A 138 7.65 12.28 8.85
N PHE A 139 8.32 13.38 8.55
CA PHE A 139 9.63 13.34 7.93
C PHE A 139 10.65 12.58 8.80
N GLY A 140 11.50 11.77 8.17
CA GLY A 140 12.55 11.02 8.84
C GLY A 140 12.07 9.75 9.57
N LEU A 141 10.84 9.31 9.36
CA LEU A 141 10.35 8.02 9.84
C LEU A 141 10.22 7.04 8.64
N THR A 142 10.87 5.90 8.77
CA THR A 142 10.80 4.81 7.81
C THR A 142 10.05 3.63 8.39
N PHE A 143 9.38 2.86 7.53
CA PHE A 143 8.68 1.63 7.91
C PHE A 143 9.35 0.45 7.20
N ASP A 144 9.70 -0.57 7.96
CA ASP A 144 10.24 -1.82 7.43
C ASP A 144 9.28 -2.97 7.75
N GLY A 145 8.70 -3.53 6.69
CA GLY A 145 7.89 -4.75 6.78
C GLY A 145 6.66 -4.70 7.69
N GLY A 146 6.07 -3.51 7.90
CA GLY A 146 4.92 -3.31 8.76
C GLY A 146 5.26 -2.99 10.22
N PHE A 147 6.54 -2.93 10.53
CA PHE A 147 7.04 -2.38 11.78
C PHE A 147 7.66 -1.00 11.50
N ALA A 148 7.34 -0.02 12.35
CA ALA A 148 8.02 1.27 12.31
C ALA A 148 9.47 1.07 12.79
N MET A 149 10.36 0.76 11.86
CA MET A 149 11.78 0.59 12.10
C MET A 149 12.54 1.61 11.27
N GLY A 150 12.71 2.80 11.79
CA GLY A 150 13.79 3.65 11.29
C GLY A 150 15.12 2.99 11.66
N SER A 151 16.16 3.16 10.84
CA SER A 151 17.53 2.71 11.15
C SER A 151 18.05 3.23 12.51
N ASN A 152 17.26 4.04 13.19
CA ASN A 152 17.53 4.65 14.49
C ASN A 152 16.39 4.45 15.50
N PHE A 153 15.49 3.48 15.25
CA PHE A 153 14.44 3.14 16.20
C PHE A 153 15.00 2.15 17.24
N THR A 154 15.25 2.62 18.44
CA THR A 154 15.49 1.77 19.60
C THR A 154 14.16 1.68 20.35
N LEU A 155 13.69 0.46 20.63
CA LEU A 155 12.57 0.26 21.55
C LEU A 155 12.98 0.76 22.94
N ILE A 156 12.46 1.93 23.33
CA ILE A 156 12.72 2.52 24.62
C ILE A 156 11.68 1.94 25.61
N LYS A 157 12.17 1.35 26.67
CA LYS A 157 11.29 0.94 27.78
C LYS A 157 10.69 2.19 28.44
N PRO A 158 9.46 2.13 28.97
CA PRO A 158 8.87 3.24 29.68
C PRO A 158 9.81 3.74 30.79
N GLY A 159 10.19 5.02 30.75
CA GLY A 159 11.11 5.64 31.69
C GLY A 159 12.58 5.73 31.26
N GLU A 160 12.94 5.19 30.11
CA GLU A 160 14.30 5.27 29.56
C GLU A 160 14.41 6.42 28.56
N THR A 161 15.38 7.30 28.74
CA THR A 161 15.66 8.42 27.81
C THR A 161 16.87 8.05 26.95
N VAL A 162 16.66 7.88 25.65
CA VAL A 162 17.76 7.66 24.70
C VAL A 162 18.19 8.99 24.09
N LEU A 163 19.44 9.35 24.29
CA LEU A 163 20.06 10.51 23.66
C LEU A 163 20.50 10.12 22.24
N ARG A 164 20.17 10.94 21.25
CA ARG A 164 20.61 10.76 19.87
C ARG A 164 21.81 11.63 19.57
N GLU A 165 22.79 11.04 18.89
CA GLU A 165 23.88 11.80 18.28
C GLU A 165 23.38 12.39 16.95
N ILE A 166 23.40 13.73 16.87
CA ILE A 166 23.11 14.45 15.62
C ILE A 166 24.36 15.19 15.21
N LYS A 167 24.82 14.97 13.98
CA LYS A 167 25.85 15.80 13.37
C LYS A 167 25.23 17.13 12.91
N THR A 168 25.72 18.21 13.46
CA THR A 168 25.34 19.56 13.03
C THR A 168 25.91 19.88 11.65
N THR A 169 25.39 20.91 11.00
CA THR A 169 25.93 21.44 9.73
C THR A 169 27.38 21.90 9.84
N THR A 170 27.90 22.12 11.05
CA THR A 170 29.30 22.44 11.35
C THR A 170 30.18 21.23 11.60
N GLY A 171 29.62 20.00 11.53
CA GLY A 171 30.36 18.75 11.72
C GLY A 171 30.52 18.30 13.19
N GLU A 172 29.97 19.07 14.13
CA GLU A 172 29.98 18.69 15.55
C GLU A 172 28.89 17.68 15.86
N THR A 173 29.18 16.70 16.73
CA THR A 173 28.23 15.72 17.21
C THR A 173 27.59 16.23 18.51
N VAL A 174 26.27 16.41 18.50
CA VAL A 174 25.49 16.87 19.66
C VAL A 174 24.52 15.79 20.08
N LEU A 175 24.46 15.49 21.38
CA LEU A 175 23.48 14.57 21.97
C LEU A 175 22.17 15.33 22.23
N VAL A 176 21.09 14.90 21.56
CA VAL A 176 19.77 15.54 21.70
C VAL A 176 18.76 14.55 22.27
N ALA A 177 18.06 14.95 23.30
CA ALA A 177 16.92 14.18 23.82
C ALA A 177 15.71 14.36 22.88
N PRO A 178 14.98 13.30 22.54
CA PRO A 178 13.76 13.42 21.74
C PRO A 178 12.71 14.23 22.49
N LYS A 179 12.17 15.26 21.84
CA LYS A 179 11.13 16.16 22.39
C LYS A 179 9.73 15.53 22.50
N ALA A 180 9.53 14.29 22.05
CA ALA A 180 8.24 13.64 22.10
C ALA A 180 8.31 12.32 22.85
N THR A 181 7.47 12.17 23.86
CA THR A 181 7.13 10.87 24.45
C THR A 181 6.34 10.11 23.38
N LEU A 182 6.96 9.13 22.75
CA LEU A 182 6.22 8.17 21.92
C LEU A 182 5.29 7.40 22.86
N GLY A 183 3.98 7.58 22.66
CA GLY A 183 3.00 6.68 23.25
C GLY A 183 3.32 5.25 22.82
N THR A 184 3.22 4.32 23.76
CA THR A 184 3.34 2.89 23.48
C THR A 184 2.37 2.51 22.38
N LEU A 185 2.90 2.23 21.17
CA LEU A 185 2.16 1.50 20.17
C LEU A 185 1.99 0.08 20.71
N SER A 186 0.84 -0.21 21.31
CA SER A 186 0.47 -1.59 21.60
C SER A 186 0.34 -2.31 20.27
N ALA A 187 1.12 -3.35 20.06
CA ALA A 187 0.95 -4.30 18.97
C ALA A 187 -0.38 -5.05 19.17
N GLY A 188 -1.48 -4.38 18.86
CA GLY A 188 -2.76 -5.02 18.63
C GLY A 188 -2.66 -5.70 17.27
N GLY A 189 -2.68 -7.03 17.28
CA GLY A 189 -2.45 -7.85 16.11
C GLY A 189 -3.29 -7.44 14.92
N LEU A 190 -2.62 -7.26 13.81
CA LEU A 190 -3.19 -7.32 12.47
C LEU A 190 -2.82 -8.68 11.89
N TYR A 191 -3.78 -9.57 11.87
CA TYR A 191 -3.75 -10.77 11.03
C TYR A 191 -4.37 -10.43 9.67
#